data_22a0b93dc3283df325d8c0a9d4e34581
#
_entry.id   22a0b93dc3283df325d8c0a9d4e34581
#
_cell.length_a   1.000
_cell.length_b   1.000
_cell.length_c   1.000
_cell.angle_alpha   90.00
_cell.angle_beta   90.00
_cell.angle_gamma   90.00
#
_symmetry.space_group_name_H-M   'P 1'
#
loop_
_entity.id
_entity.type
_entity.pdbx_description
1 polymer ?
#
loop_
_entity_poly.entity_id
_entity_poly.type
_entity_poly.pdbx_seq_one_letter_code
_entity_poly.pdbx_strand_id
1 'polypeptide(L)'
;MQKRLVLQWVLGAIMGMNLQAEDKPNWMKGLIVGTSYQTGAINIQTRSNGVRSDMNVGANGLGFLVGYNGYFRDDQMFGARYYAFLDWQGFGAHYKKGYYGGGGYYGGSNMLTYGAAADVFYNFFQGAFYRDDISLDLGAYAGMAIAGNSWYLGDQGKNKMGIPSSGDSSVSVSTFQFLFNVGVRALVMGEHGIDMGFKIPTINNRYYSGNYFSVQIRRTFAFYIGYNYHF
;
A
#
# COMPACT_ATOMS: atom_id res chain seq x y z
N MET A 1 -24.35 1.38 -13.26
CA MET A 1 -24.00 0.30 -14.17
C MET A 1 -22.49 0.15 -14.42
N GLN A 2 -21.66 1.18 -14.36
CA GLN A 2 -20.22 1.09 -14.65
C GLN A 2 -19.35 0.31 -13.64
N LYS A 3 -19.74 0.20 -12.39
CA LYS A 3 -18.93 -0.50 -11.35
C LYS A 3 -18.87 -2.03 -11.52
N ARG A 4 -19.83 -2.64 -12.21
CA ARG A 4 -19.83 -4.11 -12.47
C ARG A 4 -18.89 -4.50 -13.62
N LEU A 5 -18.66 -3.62 -14.57
CA LEU A 5 -17.78 -3.89 -15.72
C LEU A 5 -16.30 -3.99 -15.31
N VAL A 6 -15.83 -3.12 -14.42
CA VAL A 6 -14.42 -3.12 -13.98
C VAL A 6 -14.09 -4.41 -13.21
N LEU A 7 -15.00 -4.89 -12.36
CA LEU A 7 -14.82 -6.14 -11.63
C LEU A 7 -14.77 -7.38 -12.56
N GLN A 8 -15.56 -7.36 -13.63
CA GLN A 8 -15.57 -8.44 -14.63
C GLN A 8 -14.28 -8.46 -15.46
N TRP A 9 -13.70 -7.31 -15.78
CA TRP A 9 -12.42 -7.23 -16.49
C TRP A 9 -11.24 -7.69 -15.62
N VAL A 10 -11.23 -7.37 -14.34
CA VAL A 10 -10.21 -7.83 -13.39
C VAL A 10 -10.31 -9.34 -13.19
N LEU A 11 -11.53 -9.89 -13.02
CA LEU A 11 -11.74 -11.33 -12.93
C LEU A 11 -11.44 -12.05 -14.24
N GLY A 12 -11.75 -11.46 -15.40
CA GLY A 12 -11.46 -12.03 -16.71
C GLY A 12 -9.95 -12.06 -17.02
N ALA A 13 -9.19 -11.06 -16.58
CA ALA A 13 -7.73 -11.05 -16.70
C ALA A 13 -7.07 -12.10 -15.79
N ILE A 14 -7.63 -12.34 -14.60
CA ILE A 14 -7.17 -13.38 -13.67
C ILE A 14 -7.50 -14.78 -14.21
N MET A 15 -8.66 -14.99 -14.82
CA MET A 15 -9.06 -16.29 -15.41
C MET A 15 -8.39 -16.56 -16.78
N GLY A 16 -7.89 -15.55 -17.47
CA GLY A 16 -7.18 -15.71 -18.76
C GLY A 16 -5.72 -16.15 -18.64
N MET A 17 -5.16 -16.18 -17.44
CA MET A 17 -3.82 -16.71 -17.17
C MET A 17 -3.84 -18.20 -16.80
N ASN A 18 -4.61 -19.01 -17.52
CA ASN A 18 -4.37 -20.46 -17.57
C ASN A 18 -3.09 -20.71 -18.38
N LEU A 19 -1.95 -20.37 -17.83
CA LEU A 19 -0.69 -20.97 -18.26
C LEU A 19 -0.80 -22.44 -17.82
N GLN A 20 -1.11 -23.32 -18.79
CA GLN A 20 -0.98 -24.76 -18.61
C GLN A 20 0.35 -25.04 -17.90
N ALA A 21 0.31 -26.02 -17.00
CA ALA A 21 1.47 -26.51 -16.25
C ALA A 21 2.49 -27.20 -17.18
N GLU A 22 2.96 -26.49 -18.19
CA GLU A 22 4.19 -26.82 -18.89
C GLU A 22 5.36 -26.43 -18.00
N ASP A 23 6.39 -27.27 -17.91
CA ASP A 23 7.55 -27.15 -17.04
C ASP A 23 8.04 -25.69 -16.91
N LYS A 24 7.63 -25.03 -15.86
CA LYS A 24 8.05 -23.65 -15.58
C LYS A 24 9.59 -23.63 -15.48
N PRO A 25 10.28 -22.75 -16.19
CA PRO A 25 11.73 -22.65 -16.10
C PRO A 25 12.16 -22.51 -14.62
N ASN A 26 13.26 -23.15 -14.23
CA ASN A 26 13.73 -23.15 -12.84
C ASN A 26 13.91 -21.75 -12.22
N TRP A 27 14.18 -20.73 -13.03
CA TRP A 27 14.31 -19.34 -12.56
C TRP A 27 12.97 -18.69 -12.19
N MET A 28 11.83 -19.24 -12.65
CA MET A 28 10.50 -18.78 -12.28
C MET A 28 10.01 -19.35 -10.95
N LYS A 29 10.59 -20.44 -10.48
CA LYS A 29 10.18 -21.06 -9.22
C LYS A 29 10.37 -20.08 -8.06
N GLY A 30 9.24 -19.76 -7.39
CA GLY A 30 9.22 -18.81 -6.29
C GLY A 30 9.05 -17.34 -6.70
N LEU A 31 8.99 -17.02 -8.01
CA LEU A 31 8.62 -15.68 -8.46
C LEU A 31 7.18 -15.38 -8.02
N ILE A 32 6.95 -14.18 -7.49
CA ILE A 32 5.64 -13.70 -7.13
C ILE A 32 5.34 -12.38 -7.83
N VAL A 33 4.11 -12.24 -8.30
CA VAL A 33 3.58 -10.99 -8.85
C VAL A 33 2.22 -10.74 -8.21
N GLY A 34 1.97 -9.54 -7.74
CA GLY A 34 0.72 -9.26 -7.05
C GLY A 34 0.22 -7.84 -7.21
N THR A 35 -1.07 -7.70 -6.88
CA THR A 35 -1.76 -6.43 -6.79
C THR A 35 -2.57 -6.36 -5.51
N SER A 36 -2.79 -5.15 -5.00
CA SER A 36 -3.57 -4.96 -3.78
C SER A 36 -4.43 -3.71 -3.86
N TYR A 37 -5.57 -3.74 -3.18
CA TYR A 37 -6.31 -2.55 -2.81
C TYR A 37 -5.86 -2.12 -1.41
N GLN A 38 -5.66 -0.82 -1.24
CA GLN A 38 -5.17 -0.25 0.01
C GLN A 38 -6.10 0.85 0.51
N THR A 39 -6.31 0.89 1.81
CA THR A 39 -6.99 1.97 2.50
C THR A 39 -6.21 2.35 3.76
N GLY A 40 -6.21 3.62 4.12
CA GLY A 40 -5.43 4.05 5.28
C GLY A 40 -5.76 5.47 5.71
N ALA A 41 -4.94 5.99 6.61
CA ALA A 41 -5.06 7.33 7.14
C ALA A 41 -3.75 8.10 6.97
N ILE A 42 -3.89 9.36 6.61
CA ILE A 42 -2.81 10.34 6.52
C ILE A 42 -3.08 11.42 7.56
N ASN A 43 -2.10 11.70 8.40
CA ASN A 43 -2.11 12.82 9.33
C ASN A 43 -1.36 14.00 8.71
N ILE A 44 -2.00 15.15 8.66
CA ILE A 44 -1.45 16.41 8.19
C ILE A 44 -1.36 17.35 9.38
N GLN A 45 -0.14 17.73 9.75
CA GLN A 45 0.13 18.69 10.81
C GLN A 45 0.57 20.00 10.21
N THR A 46 -0.12 21.06 10.57
CA THR A 46 0.27 22.42 10.22
C THR A 46 0.69 23.16 11.48
N ARG A 47 1.76 23.89 11.43
CA ARG A 47 2.21 24.80 12.49
C ARG A 47 2.36 26.20 11.91
N SER A 48 1.64 27.15 12.51
CA SER A 48 1.68 28.56 12.13
C SER A 48 1.80 29.42 13.40
N ASN A 49 2.82 30.28 13.48
CA ASN A 49 3.05 31.18 14.61
C ASN A 49 2.96 30.49 16.00
N GLY A 50 3.49 29.28 16.12
CA GLY A 50 3.46 28.50 17.35
C GLY A 50 2.14 27.71 17.58
N VAL A 51 1.10 27.96 16.81
CA VAL A 51 -0.16 27.22 16.88
C VAL A 51 -0.06 25.97 16.01
N ARG A 52 -0.40 24.82 16.58
CA ARG A 52 -0.45 23.53 15.90
C ARG A 52 -1.88 23.15 15.57
N SER A 53 -2.12 22.69 14.35
CA SER A 53 -3.37 22.08 13.91
C SER A 53 -3.08 20.72 13.29
N ASP A 54 -3.85 19.71 13.69
CA ASP A 54 -3.75 18.33 13.21
C ASP A 54 -5.03 17.94 12.48
N MET A 55 -4.89 17.32 11.31
CA MET A 55 -6.00 16.82 10.51
C MET A 55 -5.71 15.42 10.01
N ASN A 56 -6.68 14.51 10.18
CA ASN A 56 -6.62 13.17 9.61
C ASN A 56 -7.49 13.07 8.37
N VAL A 57 -6.94 12.51 7.30
CA VAL A 57 -7.64 12.28 6.03
C VAL A 57 -7.51 10.81 5.62
N GLY A 58 -8.57 10.27 5.03
CA GLY A 58 -8.55 8.94 4.46
C GLY A 58 -7.77 8.89 3.15
N ALA A 59 -7.08 7.80 2.89
CA ALA A 59 -6.38 7.52 1.65
C ALA A 59 -6.78 6.15 1.12
N ASN A 60 -6.98 6.04 -0.19
CA ASN A 60 -7.32 4.78 -0.85
C ASN A 60 -6.52 4.66 -2.15
N GLY A 61 -6.19 3.43 -2.53
CA GLY A 61 -5.42 3.23 -3.74
C GLY A 61 -5.12 1.79 -4.06
N LEU A 62 -4.17 1.61 -4.96
CA LEU A 62 -3.74 0.33 -5.47
C LEU A 62 -2.25 0.15 -5.19
N GLY A 63 -1.85 -1.10 -4.99
CA GLY A 63 -0.46 -1.51 -4.87
C GLY A 63 -0.12 -2.61 -5.87
N PHE A 64 1.14 -2.65 -6.27
CA PHE A 64 1.73 -3.69 -7.11
C PHE A 64 2.99 -4.19 -6.44
N LEU A 65 3.27 -5.47 -6.59
CA LEU A 65 4.50 -6.07 -6.11
C LEU A 65 5.04 -7.09 -7.12
N VAL A 66 6.36 -7.25 -7.10
CA VAL A 66 7.07 -8.31 -7.80
C VAL A 66 8.26 -8.74 -6.93
N GLY A 67 8.46 -10.03 -6.79
CA GLY A 67 9.52 -10.54 -5.93
C GLY A 67 9.66 -12.05 -5.94
N TYR A 68 10.29 -12.56 -4.92
CA TYR A 68 10.51 -13.99 -4.73
C TYR A 68 10.04 -14.44 -3.36
N ASN A 69 9.48 -15.65 -3.33
CA ASN A 69 9.05 -16.38 -2.15
C ASN A 69 9.87 -17.66 -2.03
N GLY A 70 10.47 -17.87 -0.89
CA GLY A 70 11.27 -19.06 -0.61
C GLY A 70 10.94 -19.68 0.73
N TYR A 71 11.01 -20.99 0.80
CA TYR A 71 10.84 -21.74 2.04
C TYR A 71 12.20 -22.14 2.60
N PHE A 72 12.35 -22.10 3.93
CA PHE A 72 13.59 -22.48 4.60
C PHE A 72 13.73 -24.00 4.81
N ARG A 73 12.60 -24.72 4.72
CA ARG A 73 12.52 -26.17 4.95
C ARG A 73 11.55 -26.82 3.98
N ASP A 74 11.73 -28.10 3.76
CA ASP A 74 10.88 -28.91 2.88
C ASP A 74 9.43 -29.02 3.37
N ASP A 75 9.19 -28.82 4.68
CA ASP A 75 7.84 -28.80 5.27
C ASP A 75 7.00 -27.57 4.87
N GLN A 76 7.62 -26.58 4.21
CA GLN A 76 6.98 -25.36 3.74
C GLN A 76 6.27 -24.52 4.82
N MET A 77 6.57 -24.79 6.10
CA MET A 77 5.96 -24.03 7.21
C MET A 77 6.57 -22.65 7.35
N PHE A 78 7.89 -22.54 7.25
CA PHE A 78 8.63 -21.28 7.39
C PHE A 78 9.26 -20.85 6.08
N GLY A 79 9.18 -19.55 5.80
CA GLY A 79 9.84 -18.98 4.64
C GLY A 79 10.04 -17.48 4.74
N ALA A 80 10.63 -16.94 3.69
CA ALA A 80 10.79 -15.51 3.49
C ALA A 80 10.37 -15.12 2.08
N ARG A 81 9.89 -13.89 1.95
CA ARG A 81 9.67 -13.26 0.65
C ARG A 81 10.41 -11.93 0.58
N TYR A 82 10.95 -11.64 -0.59
CA TYR A 82 11.62 -10.39 -0.91
C TYR A 82 10.95 -9.80 -2.13
N TYR A 83 10.55 -8.54 -2.07
CA TYR A 83 9.81 -7.94 -3.18
C TYR A 83 10.06 -6.45 -3.30
N ALA A 84 10.01 -5.97 -4.53
CA ALA A 84 9.83 -4.56 -4.84
C ALA A 84 8.34 -4.26 -4.90
N PHE A 85 7.94 -3.06 -4.52
CA PHE A 85 6.54 -2.64 -4.52
C PHE A 85 6.37 -1.19 -4.94
N LEU A 86 5.16 -0.91 -5.46
CA LEU A 86 4.70 0.41 -5.84
C LEU A 86 3.26 0.57 -5.34
N ASP A 87 3.04 1.50 -4.41
CA ASP A 87 1.73 1.82 -3.84
C ASP A 87 1.31 3.22 -4.28
N TRP A 88 0.23 3.35 -5.00
CA TRP A 88 -0.37 4.63 -5.35
C TRP A 88 -1.65 4.84 -4.55
N GLN A 89 -1.76 5.95 -3.83
CA GLN A 89 -2.92 6.30 -3.03
C GLN A 89 -3.36 7.73 -3.29
N GLY A 90 -4.66 7.89 -3.60
CA GLY A 90 -5.32 9.18 -3.62
C GLY A 90 -5.86 9.53 -2.23
N PHE A 91 -5.75 10.79 -1.85
CA PHE A 91 -6.32 11.29 -0.61
C PHE A 91 -6.97 12.66 -0.81
N GLY A 92 -7.97 12.95 0.02
CA GLY A 92 -8.65 14.22 -0.01
C GLY A 92 -9.39 14.46 1.31
N ALA A 93 -9.41 15.69 1.76
CA ALA A 93 -10.15 16.09 2.93
C ALA A 93 -11.51 16.67 2.54
N HIS A 94 -12.59 16.14 3.11
CA HIS A 94 -13.88 16.80 3.11
C HIS A 94 -13.89 17.84 4.23
N TYR A 95 -13.85 19.10 3.89
CA TYR A 95 -14.05 20.18 4.83
C TYR A 95 -15.55 20.43 5.01
N LYS A 96 -16.11 20.11 6.16
CA LYS A 96 -17.42 20.62 6.57
C LYS A 96 -17.22 22.04 7.06
N LYS A 97 -17.59 23.03 6.22
CA LYS A 97 -17.67 24.41 6.66
C LYS A 97 -18.80 24.52 7.69
N GLY A 98 -18.54 25.13 8.85
CA GLY A 98 -19.54 25.35 9.87
C GLY A 98 -20.75 26.12 9.33
N TYR A 99 -21.84 26.00 10.00
CA TYR A 99 -23.24 26.49 9.95
C TYR A 99 -23.76 27.27 8.72
N TYR A 100 -22.92 27.85 7.87
CA TYR A 100 -23.30 28.57 6.64
C TYR A 100 -22.55 28.02 5.41
N GLY A 101 -23.07 26.96 4.85
CA GLY A 101 -22.94 26.61 3.44
C GLY A 101 -21.56 26.18 2.90
N GLY A 102 -21.53 25.04 2.28
CA GLY A 102 -20.53 24.62 1.30
C GLY A 102 -19.38 23.78 1.85
N GLY A 103 -19.54 22.47 1.90
CA GLY A 103 -18.43 21.50 2.01
C GLY A 103 -17.59 21.53 0.74
N GLY A 104 -16.28 21.70 0.87
CA GLY A 104 -15.33 21.60 -0.24
C GLY A 104 -14.57 20.29 -0.21
N TYR A 105 -14.44 19.61 -1.34
CA TYR A 105 -13.57 18.45 -1.52
C TYR A 105 -12.16 18.93 -1.90
N TYR A 106 -11.14 18.51 -1.14
CA TYR A 106 -9.74 18.68 -1.53
C TYR A 106 -9.37 17.55 -2.50
N GLY A 107 -9.83 17.65 -3.74
CA GLY A 107 -9.55 16.68 -4.77
C GLY A 107 -8.14 16.80 -5.31
N GLY A 108 -7.57 15.68 -5.73
CA GLY A 108 -6.37 15.65 -6.56
C GLY A 108 -5.04 15.58 -5.81
N SER A 109 -5.02 15.20 -4.53
CA SER A 109 -3.77 14.90 -3.83
C SER A 109 -3.48 13.40 -3.91
N ASN A 110 -2.23 13.07 -4.20
CA ASN A 110 -1.79 11.70 -4.37
C ASN A 110 -0.48 11.46 -3.62
N MET A 111 -0.28 10.22 -3.23
CA MET A 111 0.97 9.72 -2.66
C MET A 111 1.39 8.48 -3.44
N LEU A 112 2.66 8.43 -3.81
CA LEU A 112 3.31 7.27 -4.37
C LEU A 112 4.35 6.78 -3.37
N THR A 113 4.21 5.53 -2.91
CA THR A 113 5.21 4.86 -2.07
C THR A 113 5.83 3.72 -2.87
N TYR A 114 7.15 3.69 -2.96
CA TYR A 114 7.88 2.68 -3.72
C TYR A 114 9.12 2.24 -2.96
N GLY A 115 9.46 0.96 -3.07
CA GLY A 115 10.58 0.44 -2.31
C GLY A 115 10.78 -1.05 -2.43
N ALA A 116 11.62 -1.56 -1.52
CA ALA A 116 11.87 -2.99 -1.37
C ALA A 116 11.51 -3.44 0.05
N ALA A 117 11.01 -4.65 0.15
CA ALA A 117 10.57 -5.26 1.39
C ALA A 117 11.10 -6.68 1.56
N ALA A 118 11.27 -7.08 2.81
CA ALA A 118 11.54 -8.45 3.21
C ALA A 118 10.58 -8.83 4.34
N ASP A 119 9.82 -9.89 4.14
CA ASP A 119 8.91 -10.45 5.13
C ASP A 119 9.32 -11.90 5.43
N VAL A 120 9.22 -12.32 6.68
CA VAL A 120 9.22 -13.71 7.08
C VAL A 120 7.79 -14.17 7.30
N PHE A 121 7.48 -15.40 6.96
CA PHE A 121 6.14 -15.96 7.14
C PHE A 121 6.18 -17.33 7.79
N TYR A 122 5.09 -17.65 8.45
CA TYR A 122 4.84 -18.95 9.04
C TYR A 122 3.45 -19.46 8.64
N ASN A 123 3.39 -20.59 7.96
CA ASN A 123 2.16 -21.29 7.61
C ASN A 123 1.79 -22.20 8.77
N PHE A 124 0.80 -21.81 9.56
CA PHE A 124 0.35 -22.53 10.73
C PHE A 124 -0.72 -23.59 10.41
N PHE A 125 -1.26 -23.55 9.20
CA PHE A 125 -2.21 -24.56 8.69
C PHE A 125 -1.82 -24.88 7.25
N GLN A 126 -1.74 -26.19 6.98
CA GLN A 126 -1.55 -26.75 5.65
C GLN A 126 -2.52 -27.92 5.52
N GLY A 127 -3.42 -27.85 4.56
CA GLY A 127 -4.45 -28.87 4.44
C GLY A 127 -5.08 -28.95 3.06
N ALA A 128 -5.63 -30.10 2.74
CA ALA A 128 -6.46 -30.30 1.57
C ALA A 128 -7.93 -30.06 1.93
N PHE A 129 -8.62 -29.29 1.12
CA PHE A 129 -10.05 -29.06 1.21
C PHE A 129 -10.73 -29.70 0.00
N TYR A 130 -11.84 -30.37 0.26
CA TYR A 130 -12.74 -30.90 -0.74
C TYR A 130 -12.06 -31.75 -1.82
N ARG A 131 -12.10 -33.09 -1.65
CA ARG A 131 -11.63 -34.11 -2.61
C ARG A 131 -10.13 -34.12 -2.94
N ASP A 132 -9.25 -33.85 -1.99
CA ASP A 132 -7.78 -33.89 -2.14
C ASP A 132 -7.19 -33.06 -3.29
N ASP A 133 -8.03 -32.33 -4.06
CA ASP A 133 -7.62 -31.60 -5.26
C ASP A 133 -7.27 -30.12 -4.96
N ILE A 134 -7.70 -29.56 -3.82
CA ILE A 134 -7.45 -28.17 -3.46
C ILE A 134 -6.64 -28.10 -2.18
N SER A 135 -5.38 -27.72 -2.29
CA SER A 135 -4.55 -27.39 -1.13
C SER A 135 -4.81 -25.96 -0.67
N LEU A 136 -4.84 -25.77 0.65
CA LEU A 136 -4.92 -24.45 1.29
C LEU A 136 -3.89 -24.35 2.39
N ASP A 137 -3.02 -23.34 2.31
CA ASP A 137 -2.10 -22.99 3.38
C ASP A 137 -2.54 -21.66 3.97
N LEU A 138 -2.67 -21.62 5.30
CA LEU A 138 -2.93 -20.38 6.03
C LEU A 138 -1.72 -20.02 6.87
N GLY A 139 -1.34 -18.75 6.84
CA GLY A 139 -0.17 -18.29 7.54
C GLY A 139 -0.27 -16.84 7.99
N ALA A 140 0.74 -16.44 8.75
CA ALA A 140 0.95 -15.06 9.13
C ALA A 140 2.35 -14.62 8.66
N TYR A 141 2.53 -13.34 8.45
CA TYR A 141 3.82 -12.76 8.08
C TYR A 141 4.10 -11.46 8.82
N ALA A 142 5.37 -11.19 8.99
CA ALA A 142 5.87 -9.93 9.50
C ALA A 142 7.16 -9.56 8.77
N GLY A 143 7.38 -8.27 8.56
CA GLY A 143 8.57 -7.82 7.86
C GLY A 143 8.77 -6.33 7.88
N MET A 144 9.75 -5.90 7.08
CA MET A 144 10.21 -4.54 7.01
C MET A 144 10.41 -4.11 5.55
N ALA A 145 10.27 -2.82 5.30
CA ALA A 145 10.55 -2.25 4.00
C ALA A 145 11.30 -0.91 4.12
N ILE A 146 12.18 -0.69 3.16
CA ILE A 146 12.79 0.60 2.87
C ILE A 146 12.12 1.19 1.64
N ALA A 147 11.69 2.44 1.74
CA ALA A 147 10.85 3.04 0.71
C ALA A 147 11.13 4.53 0.53
N GLY A 148 10.72 5.04 -0.61
CA GLY A 148 10.51 6.46 -0.86
C GLY A 148 9.02 6.77 -0.90
N ASN A 149 8.64 7.92 -0.36
CA ASN A 149 7.32 8.50 -0.55
C ASN A 149 7.43 9.75 -1.39
N SER A 150 6.66 9.82 -2.47
CA SER A 150 6.49 11.03 -3.26
C SER A 150 5.08 11.56 -3.07
N TRP A 151 4.99 12.83 -2.64
CA TRP A 151 3.75 13.50 -2.33
C TRP A 151 3.39 14.50 -3.41
N TYR A 152 2.19 14.43 -3.92
CA TYR A 152 1.61 15.43 -4.81
C TYR A 152 0.39 16.05 -4.14
N LEU A 153 0.46 17.35 -3.86
CA LEU A 153 -0.67 18.13 -3.39
C LEU A 153 -1.25 18.95 -4.53
N GLY A 154 -2.53 18.78 -4.80
CA GLY A 154 -3.24 19.61 -5.77
C GLY A 154 -3.26 21.09 -5.33
N ASP A 155 -3.42 22.01 -6.28
CA ASP A 155 -3.36 23.46 -6.01
C ASP A 155 -4.41 23.93 -5.00
N GLN A 156 -5.59 23.31 -4.99
CA GLN A 156 -6.61 23.59 -3.98
C GLN A 156 -6.15 23.17 -2.58
N GLY A 157 -5.42 22.05 -2.46
CA GLY A 157 -4.84 21.61 -1.20
C GLY A 157 -3.76 22.55 -0.70
N LYS A 158 -2.85 22.98 -1.57
CA LYS A 158 -1.78 23.95 -1.26
C LYS A 158 -2.36 25.28 -0.78
N ASN A 159 -3.28 25.88 -1.54
CA ASN A 159 -3.88 27.18 -1.23
C ASN A 159 -4.60 27.17 0.13
N LYS A 160 -5.31 26.09 0.45
CA LYS A 160 -6.03 26.01 1.72
C LYS A 160 -5.16 25.67 2.91
N MET A 161 -4.01 25.03 2.69
CA MET A 161 -2.98 24.86 3.73
C MET A 161 -2.12 26.11 3.92
N GLY A 162 -2.36 27.18 3.16
CA GLY A 162 -1.58 28.41 3.23
C GLY A 162 -0.15 28.24 2.69
N ILE A 163 0.10 27.24 1.84
CA ILE A 163 1.40 27.03 1.21
C ILE A 163 1.53 28.03 0.07
N PRO A 164 2.49 28.97 0.11
CA PRO A 164 2.68 29.95 -0.95
C PRO A 164 2.99 29.29 -2.29
N SER A 165 2.43 29.83 -3.36
CA SER A 165 2.67 29.36 -4.73
C SER A 165 4.06 29.72 -5.26
N SER A 166 4.72 30.69 -4.64
CA SER A 166 6.07 31.19 -4.99
C SER A 166 6.74 31.79 -3.77
N GLY A 167 8.03 31.56 -3.58
CA GLY A 167 8.86 32.13 -2.52
C GLY A 167 9.95 31.19 -2.01
N ASP A 168 10.88 31.67 -1.21
CA ASP A 168 12.06 31.00 -0.60
C ASP A 168 11.72 29.84 0.35
N SER A 169 10.88 28.91 -0.08
CA SER A 169 10.39 27.81 0.73
C SER A 169 10.83 26.47 0.18
N SER A 170 11.41 25.62 1.02
CA SER A 170 11.78 24.27 0.65
C SER A 170 10.57 23.34 0.69
N VAL A 171 10.17 22.81 -0.47
CA VAL A 171 9.16 21.75 -0.60
C VAL A 171 9.89 20.43 -0.81
N SER A 172 9.72 19.49 0.11
CA SER A 172 10.27 18.13 -0.03
C SER A 172 9.20 17.21 -0.60
N VAL A 173 9.21 17.02 -1.92
CA VAL A 173 8.25 16.19 -2.63
C VAL A 173 8.53 14.70 -2.42
N SER A 174 9.79 14.33 -2.20
CA SER A 174 10.20 12.93 -2.03
C SER A 174 10.96 12.75 -0.73
N THR A 175 10.56 11.75 0.05
CA THR A 175 11.12 11.49 1.38
C THR A 175 11.35 10.00 1.61
N PHE A 176 12.41 9.69 2.35
CA PHE A 176 12.69 8.33 2.79
C PHE A 176 11.64 7.85 3.79
N GLN A 177 11.32 6.55 3.74
CA GLN A 177 10.37 5.91 4.63
C GLN A 177 10.86 4.52 5.03
N PHE A 178 10.68 4.18 6.29
CA PHE A 178 10.83 2.83 6.79
C PHE A 178 9.45 2.31 7.21
N LEU A 179 9.10 1.09 6.80
CA LEU A 179 7.78 0.50 7.02
C LEU A 179 7.92 -0.82 7.76
N PHE A 180 7.01 -1.08 8.69
CA PHE A 180 6.73 -2.42 9.18
C PHE A 180 5.53 -2.99 8.44
N ASN A 181 5.63 -4.27 8.05
CA ASN A 181 4.57 -5.04 7.44
C ASN A 181 4.14 -6.13 8.39
N VAL A 182 2.84 -6.35 8.56
CA VAL A 182 2.28 -7.45 9.34
C VAL A 182 0.94 -7.86 8.76
N GLY A 183 0.68 -9.16 8.70
CA GLY A 183 -0.58 -9.62 8.15
C GLY A 183 -0.75 -11.13 8.18
N VAL A 184 -1.81 -11.56 7.52
CA VAL A 184 -2.16 -12.97 7.30
C VAL A 184 -2.17 -13.26 5.80
N ARG A 185 -1.90 -14.51 5.46
CA ARG A 185 -1.88 -14.99 4.09
C ARG A 185 -2.67 -16.28 3.97
N ALA A 186 -3.28 -16.47 2.82
CA ALA A 186 -3.84 -17.72 2.37
C ALA A 186 -3.23 -18.06 1.01
N LEU A 187 -2.75 -19.28 0.84
CA LEU A 187 -2.21 -19.76 -0.43
C LEU A 187 -3.05 -20.96 -0.88
N VAL A 188 -3.69 -20.83 -2.03
CA VAL A 188 -4.55 -21.86 -2.62
C VAL A 188 -3.81 -22.51 -3.78
N MET A 189 -3.79 -23.84 -3.79
CA MET A 189 -3.15 -24.66 -4.84
C MET A 189 -1.65 -24.32 -5.05
N GLY A 190 -0.99 -23.74 -4.05
CA GLY A 190 0.41 -23.33 -4.13
C GLY A 190 0.68 -22.13 -5.05
N GLU A 191 -0.29 -21.66 -5.80
CA GLU A 191 -0.12 -20.61 -6.83
C GLU A 191 -0.90 -19.32 -6.53
N HIS A 192 -2.08 -19.42 -5.89
CA HIS A 192 -2.97 -18.28 -5.69
C HIS A 192 -2.91 -17.78 -4.26
N GLY A 193 -2.20 -16.69 -4.02
CA GLY A 193 -2.08 -16.08 -2.70
C GLY A 193 -3.09 -14.95 -2.48
N ILE A 194 -3.69 -14.91 -1.30
CA ILE A 194 -4.47 -13.78 -0.81
C ILE A 194 -3.80 -13.28 0.47
N ASP A 195 -3.41 -12.03 0.48
CA ASP A 195 -2.79 -11.39 1.63
C ASP A 195 -3.70 -10.31 2.20
N MET A 196 -3.79 -10.23 3.52
CA MET A 196 -4.40 -9.11 4.24
C MET A 196 -3.45 -8.62 5.31
N GLY A 197 -3.21 -7.31 5.38
CA GLY A 197 -2.24 -6.80 6.35
C GLY A 197 -2.19 -5.30 6.47
N PHE A 198 -1.23 -4.87 7.27
CA PHE A 198 -0.94 -3.47 7.53
C PHE A 198 0.48 -3.13 7.12
N LYS A 199 0.64 -1.97 6.51
CA LYS A 199 1.92 -1.27 6.34
C LYS A 199 1.94 -0.09 7.29
N ILE A 200 2.91 -0.07 8.21
CA ILE A 200 3.01 0.91 9.29
C ILE A 200 4.28 1.74 9.08
N PRO A 201 4.16 2.97 8.57
CA PRO A 201 5.28 3.87 8.41
C PRO A 201 5.79 4.38 9.76
N THR A 202 7.11 4.53 9.87
CA THR A 202 7.73 4.95 11.13
C THR A 202 8.25 6.39 11.13
N ILE A 203 8.43 6.99 9.95
CA ILE A 203 9.08 8.29 9.79
C ILE A 203 8.05 9.37 9.46
N ASN A 204 8.12 10.49 10.18
CA ASN A 204 7.33 11.69 9.88
C ASN A 204 8.02 12.50 8.79
N ASN A 205 7.30 12.83 7.73
CA ASN A 205 7.83 13.56 6.60
C ASN A 205 7.50 15.04 6.71
N ARG A 206 8.53 15.89 6.69
CA ARG A 206 8.35 17.33 6.58
C ARG A 206 8.15 17.68 5.10
N TYR A 207 6.94 18.10 4.74
CA TYR A 207 6.59 18.47 3.38
C TYR A 207 7.00 19.90 3.04
N TYR A 208 6.75 20.84 3.96
CA TYR A 208 7.03 22.25 3.76
C TYR A 208 7.65 22.85 5.03
N SER A 209 8.65 23.73 4.84
CA SER A 209 9.26 24.47 5.93
C SER A 209 9.52 25.93 5.51
N GLY A 210 8.84 26.86 6.15
CA GLY A 210 9.04 28.29 6.05
C GLY A 210 9.32 28.91 7.42
N ASN A 211 9.64 30.19 7.48
CA ASN A 211 10.04 30.88 8.71
C ASN A 211 8.93 30.88 9.80
N TYR A 212 7.66 30.99 9.42
CA TYR A 212 6.52 31.08 10.33
C TYR A 212 5.50 29.97 10.16
N PHE A 213 5.68 29.12 9.15
CA PHE A 213 4.72 28.09 8.78
C PHE A 213 5.42 26.82 8.34
N SER A 214 4.96 25.66 8.84
CA SER A 214 5.46 24.36 8.43
C SER A 214 4.34 23.35 8.28
N VAL A 215 4.48 22.43 7.31
CA VAL A 215 3.55 21.34 7.07
C VAL A 215 4.31 20.02 7.15
N GLN A 216 3.81 19.13 7.99
CA GLN A 216 4.28 17.75 8.08
C GLN A 216 3.16 16.83 7.61
N ILE A 217 3.49 15.86 6.77
CA ILE A 217 2.54 14.87 6.28
C ILE A 217 3.05 13.49 6.66
N ARG A 218 2.19 12.69 7.27
CA ARG A 218 2.51 11.34 7.68
C ARG A 218 1.40 10.39 7.30
N ARG A 219 1.73 9.32 6.57
CA ARG A 219 0.84 8.16 6.50
C ARG A 219 0.88 7.47 7.86
N THR A 220 -0.26 7.30 8.52
CA THR A 220 -0.34 6.66 9.84
C THR A 220 -0.28 5.15 9.71
N PHE A 221 -1.06 4.61 8.80
CA PHE A 221 -1.05 3.21 8.42
C PHE A 221 -1.69 3.04 7.05
N ALA A 222 -1.47 1.89 6.42
CA ALA A 222 -2.30 1.41 5.32
C ALA A 222 -2.69 -0.04 5.59
N PHE A 223 -3.99 -0.31 5.61
CA PHE A 223 -4.54 -1.65 5.51
C PHE A 223 -4.60 -2.04 4.04
N TYR A 224 -4.32 -3.28 3.71
CA TYR A 224 -4.43 -3.78 2.35
C TYR A 224 -5.01 -5.18 2.30
N ILE A 225 -5.67 -5.46 1.19
CA ILE A 225 -6.02 -6.79 0.73
C ILE A 225 -5.44 -6.96 -0.67
N GLY A 226 -4.71 -8.03 -0.89
CA GLY A 226 -3.99 -8.27 -2.13
C GLY A 226 -4.16 -9.69 -2.63
N TYR A 227 -3.96 -9.82 -3.93
CA TYR A 227 -3.85 -11.08 -4.63
C TYR A 227 -2.43 -11.21 -5.20
N ASN A 228 -1.82 -12.35 -5.00
CA ASN A 228 -0.49 -12.68 -5.51
C ASN A 228 -0.56 -13.98 -6.30
N TYR A 229 0.13 -14.01 -7.43
CA TYR A 229 0.35 -15.23 -8.18
C TYR A 229 1.78 -15.71 -7.93
N HIS A 230 1.93 -17.00 -7.59
CA HIS A 230 3.20 -17.66 -7.34
C HIS A 230 3.52 -18.57 -8.54
N PHE A 231 4.67 -18.35 -9.16
CA PHE A 231 5.13 -19.15 -10.29
C PHE A 231 5.87 -20.40 -9.87
#